data_dea962793ca2073fdf497915459560d2
#
_entry.id   dea962793ca2073fdf497915459560d2
#
_cell.length_a   1.000
_cell.length_b   1.000
_cell.length_c   1.000
_cell.angle_alpha   90.00
_cell.angle_beta   90.00
_cell.angle_gamma   90.00
#
_symmetry.space_group_name_H-M   'P 1'
#
loop_
_entity.id
_entity.type
_entity.pdbx_description
1 polymer ?
#
loop_
_entity_poly.entity_id
_entity_poly.type
_entity_poly.pdbx_seq_one_letter_code
_entity_poly.pdbx_strand_id
1 'polypeptide(L)'
;MTATEAKTVALNSLKIPSQYSNHYATGTGTDGLAVFSNLESDNILTNAGKHSKLGELIGQAVIESVKKAVRKQVWLTPKSQSNVLVRLNRYTLDINKFYDELDCDKSEFIIELQKEMKKQDNVAITSSVLNLIDEVEDNLIEKEDALVLAKNIIKENCNSYPIRKLLEYWINYFIQKV
;
A
#
# COMPACT_ATOMS: atom_id res chain seq x y z
N MET A 1 5.54 5.92 -22.84
CA MET A 1 4.67 4.86 -22.31
C MET A 1 5.42 3.95 -21.34
N THR A 2 6.42 3.15 -21.70
CA THR A 2 7.15 2.23 -20.82
C THR A 2 7.65 2.86 -19.51
N ALA A 3 8.26 4.04 -19.57
CA ALA A 3 8.77 4.75 -18.39
C ALA A 3 7.63 5.22 -17.45
N THR A 4 6.51 5.68 -18.00
CA THR A 4 5.34 6.12 -17.20
C THR A 4 4.69 4.95 -16.47
N GLU A 5 4.54 3.81 -17.16
CA GLU A 5 4.02 2.58 -16.54
C GLU A 5 4.95 2.06 -15.44
N ALA A 6 6.26 2.07 -15.68
CA ALA A 6 7.27 1.68 -14.70
C ALA A 6 7.23 2.55 -13.42
N LYS A 7 6.93 3.84 -13.57
CA LYS A 7 6.74 4.76 -12.45
C LYS A 7 5.55 4.34 -11.58
N THR A 8 4.41 4.04 -12.19
CA THR A 8 3.21 3.54 -11.49
C THR A 8 3.52 2.23 -10.75
N VAL A 9 4.23 1.30 -11.40
CA VAL A 9 4.67 0.04 -10.77
C VAL A 9 5.54 0.30 -9.55
N ALA A 10 6.46 1.28 -9.61
CA ALA A 10 7.32 1.63 -8.48
C ALA A 10 6.51 2.13 -7.27
N LEU A 11 5.53 3.02 -7.48
CA LEU A 11 4.64 3.56 -6.43
C LEU A 11 3.77 2.45 -5.83
N ASN A 12 3.13 1.65 -6.67
CA ASN A 12 2.30 0.52 -6.24
C ASN A 12 3.09 -0.54 -5.46
N SER A 13 4.32 -0.84 -5.87
CA SER A 13 5.16 -1.81 -5.15
C SER A 13 5.54 -1.36 -3.74
N LEU A 14 5.54 -0.06 -3.48
CA LEU A 14 5.72 0.54 -2.15
C LEU A 14 4.39 0.74 -1.41
N LYS A 15 3.26 0.39 -2.03
CA LYS A 15 1.93 0.57 -1.43
C LYS A 15 1.67 2.01 -0.99
N ILE A 16 2.10 2.98 -1.80
CA ILE A 16 1.92 4.41 -1.50
C ILE A 16 0.44 4.76 -1.70
N PRO A 17 -0.24 5.31 -0.67
CA PRO A 17 -1.65 5.67 -0.77
C PRO A 17 -1.84 6.87 -1.70
N SER A 18 -2.97 6.91 -2.40
CA SER A 18 -3.46 8.11 -3.07
C SER A 18 -3.86 9.17 -2.03
N GLN A 19 -3.74 10.45 -2.39
CA GLN A 19 -4.26 11.54 -1.54
C GLN A 19 -5.75 11.79 -1.73
N TYR A 20 -6.34 11.28 -2.82
CA TYR A 20 -7.68 11.63 -3.25
C TYR A 20 -8.64 10.44 -3.32
N SER A 21 -8.14 9.24 -3.05
CA SER A 21 -8.94 8.01 -3.05
C SER A 21 -8.36 6.97 -2.11
N ASN A 22 -9.12 5.91 -1.84
CA ASN A 22 -8.65 4.77 -1.03
C ASN A 22 -7.67 3.86 -1.77
N HIS A 23 -7.43 4.09 -3.07
CA HIS A 23 -6.50 3.30 -3.88
C HIS A 23 -5.04 3.71 -3.69
N TYR A 24 -4.14 2.97 -4.32
CA TYR A 24 -2.72 3.33 -4.37
C TYR A 24 -2.47 4.43 -5.41
N ALA A 25 -1.45 5.25 -5.14
CA ALA A 25 -1.03 6.29 -6.06
C ALA A 25 -0.57 5.72 -7.40
N THR A 26 -1.05 6.29 -8.50
CA THR A 26 -0.67 5.93 -9.88
C THR A 26 0.35 6.88 -10.49
N GLY A 27 0.58 8.03 -9.85
CA GLY A 27 1.50 9.07 -10.32
C GLY A 27 1.91 10.01 -9.18
N THR A 28 2.66 11.07 -9.53
CA THR A 28 3.05 12.15 -8.63
C THR A 28 2.57 13.49 -9.19
N GLY A 29 2.43 14.52 -8.36
CA GLY A 29 1.90 15.82 -8.75
C GLY A 29 2.72 16.57 -9.83
N THR A 30 3.97 16.16 -10.08
CA THR A 30 4.86 16.75 -11.08
C THR A 30 5.45 15.64 -11.95
N ASP A 31 4.69 15.23 -12.97
CA ASP A 31 5.12 14.19 -13.90
C ASP A 31 5.64 14.78 -15.20
N GLY A 32 6.97 14.94 -15.29
CA GLY A 32 7.66 15.26 -16.52
C GLY A 32 8.55 14.09 -16.98
N LEU A 33 8.61 13.85 -18.28
CA LEU A 33 9.52 12.88 -18.89
C LEU A 33 10.25 13.55 -20.04
N ALA A 34 11.58 13.53 -19.98
CA ALA A 34 12.43 13.92 -21.09
C ALA A 34 13.25 12.72 -21.55
N VAL A 35 13.38 12.55 -22.85
CA VAL A 35 14.17 11.47 -23.47
C VAL A 35 15.24 12.10 -24.34
N PHE A 36 16.49 11.70 -24.12
CA PHE A 36 17.63 12.11 -24.91
C PHE A 36 18.17 10.89 -25.64
N SER A 37 18.42 11.00 -26.94
CA SER A 37 19.07 9.98 -27.74
C SER A 37 20.40 10.47 -28.25
N ASN A 38 21.41 9.58 -28.29
CA ASN A 38 22.70 9.86 -28.92
C ASN A 38 22.55 9.62 -30.40
N LEU A 39 22.60 10.70 -31.21
CA LEU A 39 22.47 10.64 -32.67
C LEU A 39 23.75 10.16 -33.35
N GLU A 40 24.87 10.13 -32.64
CA GLU A 40 26.20 9.68 -33.16
C GLU A 40 26.44 8.19 -32.87
N SER A 41 25.45 7.49 -32.26
CA SER A 41 25.59 6.07 -31.94
C SER A 41 25.32 5.19 -33.16
N ASP A 42 26.22 4.24 -33.39
CA ASP A 42 26.03 3.20 -34.42
C ASP A 42 24.95 2.17 -34.00
N ASN A 43 24.60 2.14 -32.71
CA ASN A 43 23.54 1.28 -32.19
C ASN A 43 22.16 1.95 -32.28
N ILE A 44 21.49 1.74 -33.40
CA ILE A 44 20.13 2.25 -33.60
C ILE A 44 19.12 1.20 -33.12
N LEU A 45 18.41 1.55 -32.03
CA LEU A 45 17.34 0.72 -31.50
C LEU A 45 15.98 1.34 -31.88
N THR A 46 15.17 0.57 -32.58
CA THR A 46 13.87 1.03 -33.12
C THR A 46 12.68 0.70 -32.25
N ASN A 47 12.87 -0.12 -31.21
CA ASN A 47 11.78 -0.57 -30.33
C ASN A 47 12.17 -0.49 -28.85
N ALA A 48 11.44 0.32 -28.10
CA ALA A 48 11.52 0.45 -26.64
C ALA A 48 10.24 -0.04 -25.93
N GLY A 49 9.40 -0.81 -26.60
CA GLY A 49 8.20 -1.40 -26.05
C GLY A 49 8.52 -2.45 -24.97
N LYS A 50 7.55 -2.77 -24.12
CA LYS A 50 7.69 -3.68 -22.96
C LYS A 50 8.27 -5.06 -23.28
N HIS A 51 8.05 -5.57 -24.50
CA HIS A 51 8.55 -6.89 -24.94
C HIS A 51 9.93 -6.82 -25.59
N SER A 52 10.54 -5.64 -25.64
CA SER A 52 11.92 -5.50 -26.13
C SER A 52 12.89 -5.45 -24.96
N LYS A 53 14.15 -5.87 -25.21
CA LYS A 53 15.21 -5.79 -24.18
C LYS A 53 15.45 -4.37 -23.69
N LEU A 54 15.39 -3.38 -24.60
CA LEU A 54 15.51 -1.98 -24.24
C LEU A 54 14.34 -1.53 -23.33
N GLY A 55 13.11 -1.90 -23.65
CA GLY A 55 11.94 -1.58 -22.82
C GLY A 55 12.02 -2.18 -21.43
N GLU A 56 12.48 -3.42 -21.30
CA GLU A 56 12.73 -4.06 -20.00
C GLU A 56 13.75 -3.27 -19.18
N LEU A 57 14.88 -2.91 -19.76
CA LEU A 57 15.94 -2.15 -19.09
C LEU A 57 15.46 -0.73 -18.67
N ILE A 58 14.70 -0.06 -19.52
CA ILE A 58 14.06 1.22 -19.18
C ILE A 58 13.13 1.05 -17.99
N GLY A 59 12.28 0.02 -18.00
CA GLY A 59 11.35 -0.27 -16.91
C GLY A 59 12.08 -0.49 -15.59
N GLN A 60 13.09 -1.34 -15.56
CA GLN A 60 13.90 -1.62 -14.37
C GLN A 60 14.62 -0.35 -13.85
N ALA A 61 15.27 0.41 -14.73
CA ALA A 61 15.98 1.64 -14.38
C ALA A 61 15.04 2.70 -13.78
N VAL A 62 13.84 2.87 -14.35
CA VAL A 62 12.83 3.82 -13.85
C VAL A 62 12.30 3.36 -12.49
N ILE A 63 11.93 2.08 -12.33
CA ILE A 63 11.46 1.54 -11.04
C ILE A 63 12.49 1.79 -9.94
N GLU A 64 13.75 1.47 -10.21
CA GLU A 64 14.84 1.64 -9.24
C GLU A 64 15.08 3.12 -8.90
N SER A 65 15.09 3.98 -9.91
CA SER A 65 15.31 5.43 -9.75
C SER A 65 14.17 6.07 -8.94
N VAL A 66 12.93 5.75 -9.24
CA VAL A 66 11.76 6.26 -8.50
C VAL A 66 11.80 5.81 -7.04
N LYS A 67 12.07 4.52 -6.77
CA LYS A 67 12.21 4.02 -5.39
C LYS A 67 13.33 4.73 -4.63
N LYS A 68 14.48 4.98 -5.27
CA LYS A 68 15.59 5.73 -4.68
C LYS A 68 15.21 7.19 -4.41
N ALA A 69 14.50 7.85 -5.33
CA ALA A 69 14.06 9.23 -5.19
C ALA A 69 13.06 9.39 -4.03
N VAL A 70 12.02 8.55 -3.96
CA VAL A 70 11.01 8.54 -2.91
C VAL A 70 11.64 8.26 -1.54
N ARG A 71 12.60 7.33 -1.47
CA ARG A 71 13.38 7.10 -0.25
C ARG A 71 14.12 8.34 0.22
N LYS A 72 14.78 9.05 -0.70
CA LYS A 72 15.57 10.25 -0.35
C LYS A 72 14.69 11.45 0.03
N GLN A 73 13.55 11.61 -0.63
CA GLN A 73 12.70 12.78 -0.46
C GLN A 73 11.79 12.68 0.77
N VAL A 74 11.19 11.51 1.00
CA VAL A 74 10.14 11.33 2.02
C VAL A 74 10.34 10.09 2.90
N TRP A 75 11.53 9.48 2.85
CA TRP A 75 11.91 8.31 3.66
C TRP A 75 11.01 7.08 3.47
N LEU A 76 10.26 7.00 2.37
CA LEU A 76 9.44 5.85 2.04
C LEU A 76 10.32 4.69 1.56
N THR A 77 10.23 3.59 2.27
CA THR A 77 10.97 2.34 2.00
C THR A 77 10.06 1.15 2.23
N PRO A 78 10.36 -0.05 1.72
CA PRO A 78 9.61 -1.26 2.08
C PRO A 78 9.47 -1.44 3.60
N LYS A 79 10.53 -1.12 4.36
CA LYS A 79 10.54 -1.20 5.83
C LYS A 79 9.58 -0.20 6.48
N SER A 80 9.53 1.05 6.01
CA SER A 80 8.60 2.05 6.56
C SER A 80 7.15 1.73 6.23
N GLN A 81 6.91 1.05 5.11
CA GLN A 81 5.58 0.58 4.67
C GLN A 81 5.16 -0.75 5.33
N SER A 82 6.08 -1.45 6.00
CA SER A 82 5.78 -2.67 6.76
C SER A 82 5.29 -2.31 8.17
N ASN A 83 4.08 -1.76 8.24
CA ASN A 83 3.47 -1.30 9.49
C ASN A 83 1.93 -1.30 9.34
N VAL A 84 1.23 -1.89 10.29
CA VAL A 84 -0.23 -2.01 10.30
C VAL A 84 -0.92 -0.65 10.19
N LEU A 85 -0.52 0.33 11.00
CA LEU A 85 -1.13 1.67 10.97
C LEU A 85 -0.89 2.39 9.65
N VAL A 86 0.30 2.25 9.07
CA VAL A 86 0.61 2.82 7.75
C VAL A 86 -0.28 2.21 6.67
N ARG A 87 -0.56 0.91 6.73
CA ARG A 87 -1.47 0.24 5.80
C ARG A 87 -2.91 0.73 5.95
N LEU A 88 -3.38 0.84 7.18
CA LEU A 88 -4.75 1.29 7.47
C LEU A 88 -4.98 2.78 7.17
N ASN A 89 -3.92 3.60 7.19
CA ASN A 89 -4.03 5.05 6.97
C ASN A 89 -4.63 5.42 5.59
N ARG A 90 -4.58 4.52 4.64
CA ARG A 90 -5.21 4.69 3.32
C ARG A 90 -6.73 4.91 3.40
N TYR A 91 -7.36 4.35 4.42
CA TYR A 91 -8.81 4.43 4.66
C TYR A 91 -9.20 5.46 5.72
N THR A 92 -8.35 6.46 5.99
CA THR A 92 -8.65 7.57 6.92
C THR A 92 -9.16 7.11 8.29
N LEU A 93 -8.50 6.11 8.88
CA LEU A 93 -8.81 5.64 10.22
C LEU A 93 -8.56 6.76 11.25
N ASP A 94 -9.59 7.15 11.99
CA ASP A 94 -9.43 7.99 13.16
C ASP A 94 -8.98 7.15 14.36
N ILE A 95 -7.67 7.06 14.54
CA ILE A 95 -7.06 6.27 15.61
C ILE A 95 -7.41 6.83 17.01
N ASN A 96 -7.67 8.14 17.14
CA ASN A 96 -8.03 8.73 18.41
C ASN A 96 -9.43 8.29 18.83
N LYS A 97 -10.38 8.29 17.89
CA LYS A 97 -11.71 7.77 18.13
C LYS A 97 -11.68 6.29 18.55
N PHE A 98 -10.86 5.48 17.90
CA PHE A 98 -10.64 4.10 18.31
C PHE A 98 -10.14 4.00 19.76
N TYR A 99 -9.14 4.82 20.15
CA TYR A 99 -8.63 4.82 21.52
C TYR A 99 -9.68 5.29 22.54
N ASP A 100 -10.63 6.14 22.17
CA ASP A 100 -11.68 6.59 23.06
C ASP A 100 -12.76 5.53 23.31
N GLU A 101 -12.89 4.56 22.41
CA GLU A 101 -13.83 3.44 22.53
C GLU A 101 -13.22 2.19 23.23
N LEU A 102 -11.96 2.25 23.68
CA LEU A 102 -11.31 1.12 24.37
C LEU A 102 -11.77 1.00 25.82
N ASP A 103 -12.14 -0.22 26.24
CA ASP A 103 -12.51 -0.60 27.61
C ASP A 103 -11.32 -1.10 28.45
N CYS A 104 -10.08 -0.60 28.17
CA CYS A 104 -8.87 -1.04 28.84
C CYS A 104 -7.93 0.15 29.09
N ASP A 105 -6.82 -0.08 29.82
CA ASP A 105 -5.79 0.93 29.98
C ASP A 105 -5.18 1.33 28.63
N LYS A 106 -5.46 2.57 28.23
CA LYS A 106 -5.02 3.11 26.94
C LYS A 106 -3.49 3.13 26.80
N SER A 107 -2.78 3.43 27.88
CA SER A 107 -1.32 3.56 27.86
C SER A 107 -0.67 2.19 27.61
N GLU A 108 -1.12 1.17 28.32
CA GLU A 108 -0.63 -0.19 28.14
C GLU A 108 -0.97 -0.71 26.73
N PHE A 109 -2.20 -0.49 26.27
CA PHE A 109 -2.64 -0.88 24.94
C PHE A 109 -1.77 -0.24 23.83
N ILE A 110 -1.49 1.06 23.92
CA ILE A 110 -0.66 1.79 22.95
C ILE A 110 0.76 1.25 22.91
N ILE A 111 1.37 0.95 24.07
CA ILE A 111 2.71 0.37 24.16
C ILE A 111 2.73 -1.01 23.47
N GLU A 112 1.73 -1.84 23.73
CA GLU A 112 1.64 -3.15 23.12
C GLU A 112 1.38 -3.07 21.62
N LEU A 113 0.47 -2.19 21.17
CA LEU A 113 0.22 -1.93 19.75
C LEU A 113 1.50 -1.50 19.02
N GLN A 114 2.30 -0.62 19.61
CA GLN A 114 3.58 -0.18 19.03
C GLN A 114 4.58 -1.31 18.84
N LYS A 115 4.59 -2.30 19.72
CA LYS A 115 5.44 -3.50 19.59
C LYS A 115 4.94 -4.43 18.47
N GLU A 116 3.62 -4.56 18.32
CA GLU A 116 2.99 -5.52 17.44
C GLU A 116 2.82 -5.01 15.99
N MET A 117 2.63 -3.71 15.79
CA MET A 117 2.28 -3.13 14.48
C MET A 117 3.32 -3.29 13.38
N LYS A 118 4.58 -3.67 13.72
CA LYS A 118 5.67 -3.89 12.76
C LYS A 118 5.99 -5.37 12.54
N LYS A 119 5.33 -6.27 13.24
CA LYS A 119 5.52 -7.71 13.01
C LYS A 119 4.95 -8.10 11.64
N GLN A 120 5.70 -8.90 10.92
CA GLN A 120 5.39 -9.22 9.52
C GLN A 120 4.09 -10.00 9.36
N ASP A 121 3.77 -10.90 10.28
CA ASP A 121 2.51 -11.63 10.34
C ASP A 121 1.32 -10.68 10.48
N ASN A 122 1.36 -9.73 11.42
CA ASN A 122 0.33 -8.73 11.61
C ASN A 122 0.15 -7.82 10.38
N VAL A 123 1.26 -7.42 9.75
CA VAL A 123 1.21 -6.64 8.50
C VAL A 123 0.63 -7.45 7.34
N ALA A 124 0.95 -8.75 7.25
CA ALA A 124 0.41 -9.64 6.23
C ALA A 124 -1.10 -9.83 6.39
N ILE A 125 -1.56 -10.11 7.61
CA ILE A 125 -2.99 -10.23 7.94
C ILE A 125 -3.74 -8.94 7.58
N THR A 126 -3.21 -7.79 8.00
CA THR A 126 -3.79 -6.48 7.67
C THR A 126 -3.87 -6.28 6.15
N SER A 127 -2.82 -6.62 5.41
CA SER A 127 -2.82 -6.48 3.95
C SER A 127 -3.83 -7.42 3.27
N SER A 128 -4.05 -8.63 3.80
CA SER A 128 -5.05 -9.55 3.28
C SER A 128 -6.47 -9.03 3.49
N VAL A 129 -6.74 -8.47 4.66
CA VAL A 129 -8.03 -7.84 4.95
C VAL A 129 -8.27 -6.62 4.04
N LEU A 130 -7.26 -5.76 3.88
CA LEU A 130 -7.36 -4.59 2.99
C LEU A 130 -7.58 -4.97 1.54
N ASN A 131 -6.98 -6.07 1.06
CA ASN A 131 -7.20 -6.56 -0.31
C ASN A 131 -8.66 -6.97 -0.55
N LEU A 132 -9.32 -7.62 0.41
CA LEU A 132 -10.75 -7.94 0.30
C LEU A 132 -11.60 -6.67 0.17
N ILE A 133 -11.23 -5.62 0.88
CA ILE A 133 -11.95 -4.33 0.80
C ILE A 133 -11.69 -3.63 -0.56
N ASP A 134 -10.46 -3.68 -1.07
CA ASP A 134 -10.16 -3.17 -2.41
C ASP A 134 -11.03 -3.86 -3.48
N GLU A 135 -11.19 -5.18 -3.38
CA GLU A 135 -12.03 -5.94 -4.32
C GLU A 135 -13.51 -5.61 -4.21
N VAL A 136 -14.02 -5.24 -3.01
CA VAL A 136 -15.39 -4.71 -2.86
C VAL A 136 -15.53 -3.33 -3.51
N GLU A 137 -14.57 -2.42 -3.29
CA GLU A 137 -14.59 -1.09 -3.92
C GLU A 137 -14.50 -1.16 -5.45
N ASP A 138 -13.80 -2.17 -5.98
CA ASP A 138 -13.68 -2.45 -7.41
C ASP A 138 -14.87 -3.26 -7.99
N ASN A 139 -15.87 -3.60 -7.18
CA ASN A 139 -17.04 -4.42 -7.54
C ASN A 139 -16.68 -5.82 -8.07
N LEU A 140 -15.62 -6.41 -7.56
CA LEU A 140 -15.17 -7.75 -7.93
C LEU A 140 -15.77 -8.84 -7.03
N ILE A 141 -16.08 -8.51 -5.78
CA ILE A 141 -16.73 -9.40 -4.81
C ILE A 141 -17.83 -8.65 -4.04
N GLU A 142 -18.80 -9.40 -3.52
CA GLU A 142 -19.87 -8.85 -2.70
C GLU A 142 -19.35 -8.44 -1.32
N LYS A 143 -19.90 -7.35 -0.78
CA LYS A 143 -19.50 -6.78 0.51
C LYS A 143 -19.69 -7.77 1.66
N GLU A 144 -20.82 -8.47 1.69
CA GLU A 144 -21.16 -9.44 2.73
C GLU A 144 -20.16 -10.60 2.80
N ASP A 145 -19.75 -11.13 1.65
CA ASP A 145 -18.77 -12.21 1.54
C ASP A 145 -17.38 -11.74 1.99
N ALA A 146 -16.95 -10.58 1.53
CA ALA A 146 -15.68 -9.98 1.94
C ALA A 146 -15.59 -9.79 3.47
N LEU A 147 -16.68 -9.34 4.09
CA LEU A 147 -16.74 -9.10 5.53
C LEU A 147 -16.66 -10.38 6.34
N VAL A 148 -17.36 -11.43 5.90
CA VAL A 148 -17.31 -12.76 6.55
C VAL A 148 -15.88 -13.30 6.47
N LEU A 149 -15.25 -13.23 5.31
CA LEU A 149 -13.86 -13.69 5.10
C LEU A 149 -12.88 -12.87 5.92
N ALA A 150 -12.99 -11.54 5.93
CA ALA A 150 -12.11 -10.67 6.70
C ALA A 150 -12.18 -10.98 8.21
N LYS A 151 -13.39 -11.15 8.77
CA LYS A 151 -13.58 -11.54 10.18
C LYS A 151 -12.98 -12.91 10.50
N ASN A 152 -13.11 -13.87 9.59
CA ASN A 152 -12.52 -15.20 9.74
C ASN A 152 -11.00 -15.14 9.72
N ILE A 153 -10.41 -14.39 8.76
CA ILE A 153 -8.96 -14.19 8.70
C ILE A 153 -8.42 -13.61 10.00
N ILE A 154 -9.06 -12.58 10.53
CA ILE A 154 -8.63 -11.95 11.78
C ILE A 154 -8.76 -12.93 12.96
N LYS A 155 -9.90 -13.60 13.09
CA LYS A 155 -10.16 -14.52 14.19
C LYS A 155 -9.20 -15.70 14.22
N GLU A 156 -8.89 -16.28 13.07
CA GLU A 156 -8.09 -17.50 12.97
C GLU A 156 -6.58 -17.25 12.96
N ASN A 157 -6.15 -16.10 12.45
CA ASN A 157 -4.72 -15.87 12.19
C ASN A 157 -4.11 -14.74 13.05
N CYS A 158 -4.92 -13.81 13.58
CA CYS A 158 -4.38 -12.71 14.37
C CYS A 158 -4.29 -13.08 15.85
N ASN A 159 -3.10 -13.45 16.31
CA ASN A 159 -2.84 -13.77 17.72
C ASN A 159 -2.56 -12.54 18.58
N SER A 160 -2.27 -11.39 17.96
CA SER A 160 -2.00 -10.14 18.66
C SER A 160 -3.31 -9.47 19.09
N TYR A 161 -3.53 -9.37 20.40
CA TYR A 161 -4.72 -8.73 20.95
C TYR A 161 -4.93 -7.29 20.44
N PRO A 162 -3.92 -6.38 20.51
CA PRO A 162 -4.14 -5.01 20.07
C PRO A 162 -4.37 -4.88 18.56
N ILE A 163 -3.72 -5.71 17.73
CA ILE A 163 -3.94 -5.71 16.29
C ILE A 163 -5.33 -6.24 15.95
N ARG A 164 -5.76 -7.32 16.60
CA ARG A 164 -7.10 -7.89 16.41
C ARG A 164 -8.18 -6.87 16.74
N LYS A 165 -8.10 -6.21 17.90
CA LYS A 165 -9.05 -5.16 18.29
C LYS A 165 -9.11 -4.01 17.31
N LEU A 166 -7.94 -3.55 16.83
CA LEU A 166 -7.85 -2.49 15.84
C LEU A 166 -8.50 -2.89 14.50
N LEU A 167 -8.23 -4.10 14.01
CA LEU A 167 -8.80 -4.58 12.75
C LEU A 167 -10.32 -4.83 12.85
N GLU A 168 -10.79 -5.39 13.96
CA GLU A 168 -12.24 -5.57 14.22
C GLU A 168 -12.97 -4.23 14.24
N TYR A 169 -12.42 -3.22 14.95
CA TYR A 169 -12.96 -1.87 14.97
C TYR A 169 -12.99 -1.27 13.57
N TRP A 170 -11.88 -1.36 12.85
CA TRP A 170 -11.73 -0.77 11.51
C TRP A 170 -12.72 -1.39 10.51
N ILE A 171 -12.90 -2.71 10.51
CA ILE A 171 -13.86 -3.38 9.64
C ILE A 171 -15.29 -2.92 9.96
N ASN A 172 -15.67 -2.85 11.23
CA ASN A 172 -17.01 -2.40 11.61
C ASN A 172 -17.26 -0.94 11.21
N TYR A 173 -16.25 -0.09 11.33
CA TYR A 173 -16.33 1.30 10.88
C TYR A 173 -16.47 1.40 9.35
N PHE A 174 -15.72 0.60 8.59
CA PHE A 174 -15.81 0.55 7.15
C PHE A 174 -17.18 0.09 6.65
N ILE A 175 -17.78 -0.92 7.30
CA ILE A 175 -19.12 -1.42 6.99
C ILE A 175 -20.19 -0.32 7.05
N GLN A 176 -20.04 0.63 7.97
CA GLN A 176 -21.03 1.70 8.15
C GLN A 176 -20.91 2.80 7.08
N LYS A 177 -19.77 2.89 6.39
CA LYS A 177 -19.49 3.97 5.41
C LYS A 177 -19.72 3.57 3.95
N VAL A 178 -19.71 2.31 3.62
CA VAL A 178 -19.92 1.74 2.29
C VAL A 178 -21.27 1.02 2.26
#